data_3559deb458913fb3bc038820fcba93fa
#
_entry.id   3559deb458913fb3bc038820fcba93fa
#
_cell.length_a   1.000
_cell.length_b   1.000
_cell.length_c   1.000
_cell.angle_alpha   90.00
_cell.angle_beta   90.00
_cell.angle_gamma   90.00
#
_symmetry.space_group_name_H-M   'P 1'
#
loop_
_entity.id
_entity.type
_entity.pdbx_description
1 polymer ?
#
loop_
_entity_poly.entity_id
_entity_poly.type
_entity_poly.pdbx_seq_one_letter_code
_entity_poly.pdbx_strand_id
1 'polypeptide(L)'
;MNEPFVRVLGTADWHQTAHNDHSCYTVSDRVLIDACPSVVTQLQEAGVEPLDVRLVLMTHMHCDHYMGLAPLMHYWRVCRQTDLSGLTIAGPRETVQDYVDFTLRFVFRDELNACVTRMPRILPLGEGDTLRHEGYAIHVHEADHAVPARSYRIVHEASGHSVGFTGDTRYQESLPVFFRGVDLLLHEVSLGEGPVDPVHNASCRHCSAQEAARVCREGQVRRMLLTHCYEGKRQAALDEARRLLDQPVDWAMPGSVFPF
;
A
#
# COMPACT_ATOMS: atom_id res chain seq x y z
N MET A 1 -12.95 13.86 -17.48
CA MET A 1 -12.59 12.84 -16.48
C MET A 1 -11.41 13.42 -15.72
N ASN A 2 -11.41 13.37 -14.40
CA ASN A 2 -10.28 13.87 -13.62
C ASN A 2 -9.08 12.94 -13.84
N GLU A 3 -7.89 13.51 -13.90
CA GLU A 3 -6.63 12.78 -13.96
C GLU A 3 -6.49 11.86 -12.74
N PRO A 4 -6.06 10.59 -12.89
CA PRO A 4 -5.88 9.70 -11.74
C PRO A 4 -4.73 10.20 -10.85
N PHE A 5 -4.85 9.98 -9.56
CA PHE A 5 -3.86 10.44 -8.57
C PHE A 5 -3.69 9.46 -7.41
N VAL A 6 -2.55 9.56 -6.75
CA VAL A 6 -2.29 8.97 -5.44
C VAL A 6 -2.36 10.06 -4.38
N ARG A 7 -3.11 9.81 -3.32
CA ARG A 7 -3.06 10.59 -2.08
C ARG A 7 -2.29 9.81 -1.02
N VAL A 8 -1.39 10.47 -0.35
CA VAL A 8 -0.57 9.91 0.73
C VAL A 8 -1.25 10.19 2.07
N LEU A 9 -1.59 9.15 2.82
CA LEU A 9 -2.17 9.26 4.16
C LEU A 9 -1.13 9.02 5.24
N GLY A 10 -0.17 8.11 5.01
CA GLY A 10 0.92 7.80 5.90
C GLY A 10 2.06 7.10 5.17
N THR A 11 3.28 7.20 5.70
CA THR A 11 4.50 6.67 5.06
C THR A 11 5.56 6.16 6.05
N ALA A 12 5.25 6.14 7.35
CA ALA A 12 6.17 5.59 8.33
C ALA A 12 6.31 4.07 8.17
N ASP A 13 7.46 3.58 8.55
CA ASP A 13 7.70 2.16 8.82
C ASP A 13 7.07 1.75 10.17
N TRP A 14 7.59 0.74 10.82
CA TRP A 14 7.14 0.33 12.16
C TRP A 14 7.21 1.45 13.21
N HIS A 15 7.89 2.56 12.92
CA HIS A 15 8.11 3.69 13.82
C HIS A 15 7.34 4.94 13.38
N GLN A 16 6.05 4.98 13.71
CA GLN A 16 5.19 6.14 13.45
C GLN A 16 5.59 7.36 14.30
N THR A 17 5.22 8.55 13.84
CA THR A 17 5.36 9.80 14.59
C THR A 17 4.01 10.51 14.75
N ALA A 18 3.95 11.57 15.53
CA ALA A 18 2.71 12.34 15.74
C ALA A 18 2.12 12.94 14.44
N HIS A 19 2.92 13.06 13.38
CA HIS A 19 2.53 13.70 12.12
C HIS A 19 2.65 12.78 10.91
N ASN A 20 2.98 11.50 11.12
CA ASN A 20 3.12 10.53 10.06
C ASN A 20 2.79 9.13 10.58
N ASP A 21 1.63 8.63 10.19
CA ASP A 21 1.22 7.26 10.45
C ASP A 21 1.90 6.29 9.48
N HIS A 22 1.70 5.00 9.70
CA HIS A 22 2.23 3.92 8.88
C HIS A 22 1.77 4.00 7.42
N SER A 23 2.37 3.20 6.56
CA SER A 23 2.09 3.16 5.11
C SER A 23 0.61 3.02 4.80
N CYS A 24 0.06 4.03 4.12
CA CYS A 24 -1.36 4.07 3.76
C CYS A 24 -1.58 5.09 2.62
N TYR A 25 -2.23 4.68 1.55
CA TYR A 25 -2.43 5.52 0.36
C TYR A 25 -3.81 5.32 -0.23
N THR A 26 -4.33 6.31 -0.96
CA THR A 26 -5.49 6.10 -1.83
C THR A 26 -5.12 6.31 -3.29
N VAL A 27 -5.79 5.56 -4.17
CA VAL A 27 -5.82 5.84 -5.61
C VAL A 27 -7.19 6.41 -5.94
N SER A 28 -7.19 7.67 -6.36
CA SER A 28 -8.39 8.46 -6.70
C SER A 28 -9.49 8.39 -5.64
N ASP A 29 -9.09 8.29 -4.35
CA ASP A 29 -9.94 8.22 -3.17
C ASP A 29 -10.98 7.06 -3.16
N ARG A 30 -10.74 6.02 -3.97
CA ARG A 30 -11.62 4.84 -4.13
C ARG A 30 -10.96 3.53 -3.75
N VAL A 31 -9.67 3.40 -4.07
CA VAL A 31 -8.87 2.23 -3.73
C VAL A 31 -7.90 2.61 -2.63
N LEU A 32 -7.99 1.94 -1.50
CA LEU A 32 -7.05 2.09 -0.38
C LEU A 32 -5.94 1.05 -0.51
N ILE A 33 -4.70 1.48 -0.38
CA ILE A 33 -3.52 0.61 -0.32
C ILE A 33 -3.03 0.61 1.12
N ASP A 34 -3.11 -0.54 1.75
CA ASP A 34 -2.89 -0.76 3.17
C ASP A 34 -3.82 0.09 4.08
N ALA A 35 -3.86 -0.23 5.35
CA ALA A 35 -4.72 0.42 6.31
C ALA A 35 -3.95 0.72 7.60
N CYS A 36 -3.36 1.91 7.68
CA CYS A 36 -2.69 2.38 8.89
C CYS A 36 -3.68 2.49 10.08
N PRO A 37 -3.21 2.38 11.32
CA PRO A 37 -4.08 2.37 12.51
C PRO A 37 -5.09 3.52 12.58
N SER A 38 -4.71 4.73 12.13
CA SER A 38 -5.58 5.91 12.13
C SER A 38 -6.30 6.16 10.79
N VAL A 39 -6.42 5.17 9.90
CA VAL A 39 -6.92 5.32 8.52
C VAL A 39 -8.23 6.10 8.41
N VAL A 40 -9.20 5.89 9.31
CA VAL A 40 -10.48 6.62 9.30
C VAL A 40 -10.26 8.11 9.53
N THR A 41 -9.43 8.47 10.50
CA THR A 41 -9.07 9.88 10.78
C THR A 41 -8.32 10.49 9.61
N GLN A 42 -7.32 9.78 9.07
CA GLN A 42 -6.51 10.25 7.93
C GLN A 42 -7.37 10.50 6.68
N LEU A 43 -8.32 9.60 6.37
CA LEU A 43 -9.27 9.80 5.28
C LEU A 43 -10.12 11.07 5.51
N GLN A 44 -10.68 11.24 6.71
CA GLN A 44 -11.52 12.40 7.04
C GLN A 44 -10.72 13.71 7.01
N GLU A 45 -9.50 13.76 7.53
CA GLU A 45 -8.60 14.92 7.46
C GLU A 45 -8.23 15.26 6.02
N ALA A 46 -8.13 14.25 5.16
CA ALA A 46 -7.92 14.43 3.72
C ALA A 46 -9.20 14.84 2.95
N GLY A 47 -10.34 14.97 3.62
CA GLY A 47 -11.63 15.27 3.01
C GLY A 47 -12.25 14.11 2.23
N VAL A 48 -11.81 12.88 2.51
CA VAL A 48 -12.30 11.65 1.89
C VAL A 48 -13.30 10.97 2.82
N GLU A 49 -14.51 10.70 2.33
CA GLU A 49 -15.50 9.93 3.09
C GLU A 49 -15.07 8.45 3.15
N PRO A 50 -14.83 7.86 4.33
CA PRO A 50 -14.39 6.47 4.43
C PRO A 50 -15.33 5.45 3.74
N LEU A 51 -16.60 5.78 3.57
CA LEU A 51 -17.56 4.95 2.83
C LEU A 51 -17.37 5.02 1.30
N ASP A 52 -16.56 5.93 0.79
CA ASP A 52 -16.20 5.99 -0.62
C ASP A 52 -15.06 5.03 -0.98
N VAL A 53 -14.31 4.58 0.01
CA VAL A 53 -13.33 3.49 -0.15
C VAL A 53 -14.07 2.17 -0.35
N ARG A 54 -14.03 1.63 -1.57
CA ARG A 54 -14.74 0.40 -1.95
C ARG A 54 -13.85 -0.82 -2.04
N LEU A 55 -12.56 -0.60 -2.23
CA LEU A 55 -11.54 -1.64 -2.31
C LEU A 55 -10.38 -1.30 -1.41
N VAL A 56 -10.00 -2.25 -0.55
CA VAL A 56 -8.75 -2.22 0.22
C VAL A 56 -7.83 -3.27 -0.38
N LEU A 57 -6.65 -2.86 -0.83
CA LEU A 57 -5.57 -3.73 -1.29
C LEU A 57 -4.52 -3.82 -0.18
N MET A 58 -4.45 -4.97 0.47
CA MET A 58 -3.44 -5.25 1.48
C MET A 58 -2.17 -5.74 0.79
N THR A 59 -1.05 -5.06 1.01
CA THR A 59 0.24 -5.56 0.55
C THR A 59 0.65 -6.78 1.34
N HIS A 60 0.53 -6.73 2.67
CA HIS A 60 0.79 -7.84 3.58
C HIS A 60 0.14 -7.57 4.95
N MET A 61 0.32 -8.49 5.90
CA MET A 61 -0.40 -8.47 7.17
C MET A 61 0.49 -8.16 8.39
N HIS A 62 1.53 -7.32 8.23
CA HIS A 62 2.19 -6.73 9.40
C HIS A 62 1.31 -5.63 10.03
N CYS A 63 1.50 -5.39 11.33
CA CYS A 63 0.66 -4.49 12.12
C CYS A 63 0.56 -3.07 11.54
N ASP A 64 1.67 -2.55 11.06
CA ASP A 64 1.79 -1.22 10.45
C ASP A 64 1.08 -1.09 9.10
N HIS A 65 0.68 -2.18 8.46
CA HIS A 65 -0.09 -2.17 7.21
C HIS A 65 -1.56 -2.54 7.38
N TYR A 66 -1.91 -3.32 8.42
CA TYR A 66 -3.20 -4.01 8.52
C TYR A 66 -4.10 -3.49 9.64
N MET A 67 -3.58 -2.93 10.73
CA MET A 67 -4.35 -2.65 11.95
C MET A 67 -5.53 -1.69 11.75
N GLY A 68 -5.50 -0.86 10.72
CA GLY A 68 -6.59 0.05 10.38
C GLY A 68 -7.83 -0.62 9.78
N LEU A 69 -7.76 -1.89 9.40
CA LEU A 69 -8.97 -2.62 8.95
C LEU A 69 -10.06 -2.65 10.03
N ALA A 70 -9.67 -2.79 11.29
CA ALA A 70 -10.63 -2.85 12.39
C ALA A 70 -11.45 -1.56 12.53
N PRO A 71 -10.89 -0.36 12.69
CA PRO A 71 -11.65 0.88 12.73
C PRO A 71 -12.40 1.17 11.42
N LEU A 72 -11.84 0.83 10.25
CA LEU A 72 -12.51 1.02 8.96
C LEU A 72 -13.78 0.16 8.86
N MET A 73 -13.70 -1.12 9.17
CA MET A 73 -14.86 -2.02 9.15
C MET A 73 -15.90 -1.62 10.22
N HIS A 74 -15.45 -1.14 11.39
CA HIS A 74 -16.35 -0.63 12.40
C HIS A 74 -17.10 0.61 11.91
N TYR A 75 -16.41 1.55 11.27
CA TYR A 75 -17.02 2.74 10.65
C TYR A 75 -18.07 2.35 9.60
N TRP A 76 -17.73 1.45 8.69
CA TRP A 76 -18.66 0.93 7.69
C TRP A 76 -19.89 0.29 8.32
N ARG A 77 -19.69 -0.55 9.34
CA ARG A 77 -20.78 -1.21 10.06
C ARG A 77 -21.75 -0.21 10.66
N VAL A 78 -21.26 0.81 11.36
CA VAL A 78 -22.10 1.79 12.03
C VAL A 78 -22.86 2.63 11.00
N CYS A 79 -22.19 3.14 9.98
CA CYS A 79 -22.78 4.04 8.99
C CYS A 79 -23.70 3.32 7.98
N ARG A 80 -23.46 2.03 7.70
CA ARG A 80 -24.26 1.22 6.75
C ARG A 80 -25.23 0.24 7.46
N GLN A 81 -25.53 0.46 8.72
CA GLN A 81 -26.49 -0.35 9.49
C GLN A 81 -26.18 -1.85 9.39
N THR A 82 -24.89 -2.20 9.62
CA THR A 82 -24.40 -3.59 9.60
C THR A 82 -24.21 -4.26 8.24
N ASP A 83 -24.38 -3.56 7.11
CA ASP A 83 -24.09 -4.06 5.76
C ASP A 83 -22.66 -3.66 5.34
N LEU A 84 -21.75 -4.63 5.26
CA LEU A 84 -20.38 -4.46 4.80
C LEU A 84 -20.17 -4.89 3.34
N SER A 85 -21.22 -5.32 2.63
CA SER A 85 -21.09 -5.89 1.27
C SER A 85 -20.58 -4.90 0.21
N GLY A 86 -20.62 -3.60 0.50
CA GLY A 86 -20.04 -2.56 -0.35
C GLY A 86 -18.51 -2.47 -0.28
N LEU A 87 -17.89 -3.14 0.70
CA LEU A 87 -16.45 -3.15 0.91
C LEU A 87 -15.85 -4.45 0.39
N THR A 88 -14.81 -4.34 -0.44
CA THR A 88 -13.97 -5.45 -0.87
C THR A 88 -12.60 -5.33 -0.21
N ILE A 89 -12.10 -6.41 0.38
CA ILE A 89 -10.75 -6.51 0.95
C ILE A 89 -9.99 -7.55 0.16
N ALA A 90 -8.91 -7.15 -0.48
CA ALA A 90 -8.08 -8.01 -1.30
C ALA A 90 -6.63 -8.01 -0.76
N GLY A 91 -5.94 -9.12 -0.87
CA GLY A 91 -4.57 -9.23 -0.35
C GLY A 91 -3.99 -10.63 -0.53
N PRO A 92 -2.83 -10.93 0.06
CA PRO A 92 -2.14 -12.20 -0.10
C PRO A 92 -3.06 -13.39 0.19
N ARG A 93 -3.18 -14.29 -0.80
CA ARG A 93 -4.12 -15.42 -0.73
C ARG A 93 -3.89 -16.33 0.47
N GLU A 94 -2.66 -16.36 0.97
CA GLU A 94 -2.25 -17.21 2.09
C GLU A 94 -2.78 -16.70 3.44
N THR A 95 -3.13 -15.42 3.53
CA THR A 95 -3.38 -14.78 4.83
C THR A 95 -4.63 -13.91 4.88
N VAL A 96 -5.06 -13.30 3.78
CA VAL A 96 -6.13 -12.26 3.79
C VAL A 96 -7.43 -12.74 4.45
N GLN A 97 -7.85 -13.98 4.17
CA GLN A 97 -9.08 -14.54 4.74
C GLN A 97 -8.99 -14.64 6.26
N ASP A 98 -7.90 -15.25 6.77
CA ASP A 98 -7.72 -15.50 8.21
C ASP A 98 -7.64 -14.20 9.00
N TYR A 99 -6.93 -13.18 8.46
CA TYR A 99 -6.79 -11.88 9.13
C TYR A 99 -8.09 -11.07 9.12
N VAL A 100 -8.87 -11.12 8.04
CA VAL A 100 -10.19 -10.47 8.02
C VAL A 100 -11.15 -11.18 8.97
N ASP A 101 -11.16 -12.51 9.00
CA ASP A 101 -11.98 -13.29 9.94
C ASP A 101 -11.57 -13.01 11.40
N PHE A 102 -10.28 -12.93 11.68
CA PHE A 102 -9.79 -12.53 13.00
C PHE A 102 -10.27 -11.13 13.38
N THR A 103 -10.14 -10.17 12.45
CA THR A 103 -10.58 -8.78 12.67
C THR A 103 -12.08 -8.69 12.93
N LEU A 104 -12.88 -9.41 12.16
CA LEU A 104 -14.33 -9.50 12.37
C LEU A 104 -14.68 -10.05 13.75
N ARG A 105 -14.01 -11.10 14.19
CA ARG A 105 -14.21 -11.68 15.55
C ARG A 105 -13.76 -10.72 16.65
N PHE A 106 -12.63 -10.04 16.45
CA PHE A 106 -12.10 -9.09 17.42
C PHE A 106 -12.99 -7.86 17.57
N VAL A 107 -13.43 -7.26 16.43
CA VAL A 107 -14.24 -6.02 16.42
C VAL A 107 -15.68 -6.29 16.82
N PHE A 108 -16.24 -7.40 16.38
CA PHE A 108 -17.69 -7.60 16.47
C PHE A 108 -18.12 -8.66 17.47
N ARG A 109 -17.25 -9.41 18.12
CA ARG A 109 -17.56 -10.54 19.02
C ARG A 109 -18.75 -11.39 18.52
N ASP A 110 -18.98 -12.56 19.03
CA ASP A 110 -20.02 -13.47 18.51
C ASP A 110 -21.45 -12.89 18.59
N GLU A 111 -21.73 -12.11 19.63
CA GLU A 111 -23.01 -11.43 19.83
C GLU A 111 -23.23 -10.25 18.86
N LEU A 112 -22.16 -9.58 18.44
CA LEU A 112 -22.18 -8.47 17.46
C LEU A 112 -22.08 -8.96 16.02
N ASN A 113 -21.47 -10.10 15.76
CA ASN A 113 -21.49 -10.76 14.44
C ASN A 113 -22.92 -11.11 14.01
N ALA A 114 -23.81 -11.43 14.97
CA ALA A 114 -25.23 -11.62 14.70
C ALA A 114 -25.92 -10.35 14.15
N CYS A 115 -25.32 -9.18 14.32
CA CYS A 115 -25.83 -7.91 13.81
C CYS A 115 -25.30 -7.56 12.41
N VAL A 116 -24.21 -8.20 11.92
CA VAL A 116 -23.71 -7.97 10.57
C VAL A 116 -24.58 -8.74 9.59
N THR A 117 -25.33 -8.02 8.77
CA THR A 117 -26.29 -8.62 7.82
C THR A 117 -25.63 -9.11 6.55
N ARG A 118 -24.51 -8.49 6.15
CA ARG A 118 -23.71 -8.87 4.98
C ARG A 118 -22.23 -8.63 5.23
N MET A 119 -21.41 -9.65 4.97
CA MET A 119 -19.97 -9.60 5.13
C MET A 119 -19.29 -8.83 3.98
N PRO A 120 -18.08 -8.27 4.18
CA PRO A 120 -17.29 -7.72 3.09
C PRO A 120 -16.90 -8.84 2.13
N ARG A 121 -16.65 -8.48 0.87
CA ARG A 121 -16.10 -9.41 -0.10
C ARG A 121 -14.61 -9.56 0.14
N ILE A 122 -14.12 -10.78 0.30
CA ILE A 122 -12.69 -11.08 0.45
C ILE A 122 -12.18 -11.66 -0.85
N LEU A 123 -11.05 -11.12 -1.35
CA LEU A 123 -10.41 -11.56 -2.59
C LEU A 123 -8.96 -11.97 -2.32
N PRO A 124 -8.69 -13.27 -2.20
CA PRO A 124 -7.32 -13.79 -2.13
C PRO A 124 -6.59 -13.58 -3.47
N LEU A 125 -5.44 -12.90 -3.42
CA LEU A 125 -4.63 -12.56 -4.60
C LEU A 125 -3.29 -13.29 -4.57
N GLY A 126 -2.89 -13.84 -5.71
CA GLY A 126 -1.60 -14.51 -5.93
C GLY A 126 -0.80 -13.90 -7.07
N GLU A 127 0.39 -14.43 -7.31
CA GLU A 127 1.26 -14.05 -8.42
C GLU A 127 0.51 -14.11 -9.76
N GLY A 128 0.62 -13.05 -10.56
CA GLY A 128 0.04 -12.95 -11.91
C GLY A 128 -1.46 -12.68 -11.95
N ASP A 129 -2.16 -12.63 -10.80
CA ASP A 129 -3.57 -12.28 -10.77
C ASP A 129 -3.80 -10.86 -11.28
N THR A 130 -4.98 -10.64 -11.86
CA THR A 130 -5.44 -9.30 -12.28
C THR A 130 -6.85 -9.06 -11.77
N LEU A 131 -7.04 -7.97 -11.04
CA LEU A 131 -8.34 -7.51 -10.55
C LEU A 131 -8.76 -6.25 -11.32
N ARG A 132 -10.04 -6.14 -11.70
CA ARG A 132 -10.61 -4.90 -12.22
C ARG A 132 -11.55 -4.27 -11.20
N HIS A 133 -11.41 -2.98 -10.99
CA HIS A 133 -12.23 -2.21 -10.06
C HIS A 133 -12.37 -0.76 -10.52
N GLU A 134 -13.60 -0.31 -10.74
CA GLU A 134 -13.95 1.11 -11.05
C GLU A 134 -13.05 1.78 -12.12
N GLY A 135 -12.75 1.08 -13.21
CA GLY A 135 -11.93 1.60 -14.31
C GLY A 135 -10.42 1.46 -14.11
N TYR A 136 -10.01 0.72 -13.10
CA TYR A 136 -8.61 0.34 -12.86
C TYR A 136 -8.39 -1.15 -13.11
N ALA A 137 -7.30 -1.48 -13.81
CA ALA A 137 -6.74 -2.82 -13.88
C ALA A 137 -5.57 -2.91 -12.89
N ILE A 138 -5.68 -3.84 -11.93
CA ILE A 138 -4.73 -4.03 -10.82
C ILE A 138 -4.02 -5.36 -11.06
N HIS A 139 -2.73 -5.28 -11.38
CA HIS A 139 -1.87 -6.45 -11.56
C HIS A 139 -1.12 -6.74 -10.28
N VAL A 140 -0.95 -8.03 -9.99
CA VAL A 140 -0.39 -8.53 -8.73
C VAL A 140 0.94 -9.22 -8.99
N HIS A 141 1.94 -8.92 -8.17
CA HIS A 141 3.24 -9.58 -8.14
C HIS A 141 3.59 -10.01 -6.72
N GLU A 142 4.23 -11.15 -6.57
CA GLU A 142 4.69 -11.64 -5.27
C GLU A 142 5.91 -10.83 -4.81
N ALA A 143 5.77 -10.21 -3.64
CA ALA A 143 6.86 -9.51 -2.98
C ALA A 143 7.65 -10.50 -2.10
N ASP A 144 8.98 -10.35 -2.06
CA ASP A 144 9.86 -11.18 -1.23
C ASP A 144 10.03 -10.54 0.15
N HIS A 145 9.13 -10.87 1.04
CA HIS A 145 9.11 -10.34 2.40
C HIS A 145 9.07 -11.47 3.45
N ALA A 146 9.17 -11.10 4.74
CA ALA A 146 9.18 -12.06 5.85
C ALA A 146 7.86 -12.82 6.02
N VAL A 147 6.76 -12.25 5.55
CA VAL A 147 5.43 -12.85 5.47
C VAL A 147 4.90 -12.80 4.03
N PRO A 148 3.86 -13.57 3.68
CA PRO A 148 3.24 -13.48 2.36
C PRO A 148 2.88 -12.04 2.02
N ALA A 149 3.44 -11.51 0.93
CA ALA A 149 3.32 -10.11 0.54
C ALA A 149 3.07 -9.96 -0.97
N ARG A 150 2.48 -8.83 -1.37
CA ARG A 150 2.15 -8.50 -2.76
C ARG A 150 2.57 -7.08 -3.09
N SER A 151 3.11 -6.93 -4.30
CA SER A 151 3.27 -5.65 -4.97
C SER A 151 2.13 -5.44 -5.95
N TYR A 152 1.73 -4.19 -6.18
CA TYR A 152 0.62 -3.86 -7.08
C TYR A 152 1.06 -2.88 -8.16
N ARG A 153 0.65 -3.16 -9.41
CA ARG A 153 0.68 -2.20 -10.51
C ARG A 153 -0.76 -1.89 -10.91
N ILE A 154 -1.18 -0.63 -10.76
CA ILE A 154 -2.54 -0.17 -11.01
C ILE A 154 -2.52 0.70 -12.26
N VAL A 155 -3.30 0.30 -13.26
CA VAL A 155 -3.43 1.01 -14.54
C VAL A 155 -4.83 1.61 -14.63
N HIS A 156 -4.92 2.92 -14.85
CA HIS A 156 -6.18 3.59 -15.15
C HIS A 156 -6.57 3.29 -16.62
N GLU A 157 -7.61 2.49 -16.84
CA GLU A 157 -7.92 1.92 -18.15
C GLU A 157 -8.23 2.98 -19.21
N ALA A 158 -8.77 4.13 -18.82
CA ALA A 158 -9.15 5.18 -19.76
C ALA A 158 -7.98 6.00 -20.29
N SER A 159 -6.95 6.26 -19.47
CA SER A 159 -5.76 7.04 -19.87
C SER A 159 -4.55 6.18 -20.19
N GLY A 160 -4.50 4.95 -19.67
CA GLY A 160 -3.33 4.09 -19.72
C GLY A 160 -2.24 4.46 -18.69
N HIS A 161 -2.41 5.54 -17.93
CA HIS A 161 -1.48 5.92 -16.86
C HIS A 161 -1.46 4.89 -15.75
N SER A 162 -0.32 4.76 -15.08
CA SER A 162 -0.10 3.68 -14.11
C SER A 162 0.70 4.09 -12.90
N VAL A 163 0.34 3.51 -11.76
CA VAL A 163 1.08 3.64 -10.51
C VAL A 163 1.47 2.27 -9.97
N GLY A 164 2.66 2.19 -9.37
CA GLY A 164 3.17 1.00 -8.68
C GLY A 164 3.28 1.21 -7.18
N PHE A 165 3.01 0.15 -6.43
CA PHE A 165 3.25 0.06 -4.99
C PHE A 165 4.05 -1.21 -4.72
N THR A 166 5.26 -1.09 -4.19
CA THR A 166 6.07 -2.27 -3.90
C THR A 166 5.53 -3.06 -2.70
N GLY A 167 4.89 -2.37 -1.74
CA GLY A 167 4.76 -2.90 -0.40
C GLY A 167 6.16 -3.13 0.17
N ASP A 168 6.26 -3.94 1.21
CA ASP A 168 7.54 -4.31 1.80
C ASP A 168 8.16 -5.48 1.04
N THR A 169 9.39 -5.32 0.61
CA THR A 169 10.09 -6.33 -0.19
C THR A 169 11.59 -6.11 -0.20
N ARG A 170 12.38 -7.16 -0.22
CA ARG A 170 13.76 -7.02 -0.68
C ARG A 170 13.82 -6.95 -2.20
N TYR A 171 14.96 -6.53 -2.74
CA TYR A 171 15.18 -6.50 -4.18
C TYR A 171 15.01 -7.88 -4.83
N GLN A 172 14.27 -7.91 -5.93
CA GLN A 172 14.08 -9.06 -6.82
C GLN A 172 14.34 -8.62 -8.26
N GLU A 173 14.95 -9.46 -9.07
CA GLU A 173 15.18 -9.20 -10.51
C GLU A 173 13.86 -9.05 -11.30
N SER A 174 12.76 -9.52 -10.77
CA SER A 174 11.41 -9.39 -11.36
C SER A 174 10.78 -8.00 -11.16
N LEU A 175 11.15 -7.26 -10.11
CA LEU A 175 10.55 -5.94 -9.81
C LEU A 175 10.72 -4.93 -10.96
N PRO A 176 11.93 -4.73 -11.54
CA PRO A 176 12.07 -3.83 -12.69
C PRO A 176 11.22 -4.24 -13.89
N VAL A 177 11.01 -5.54 -14.10
CA VAL A 177 10.17 -6.06 -15.19
C VAL A 177 8.70 -5.79 -14.92
N PHE A 178 8.24 -6.05 -13.70
CA PHE A 178 6.85 -5.84 -13.28
C PHE A 178 6.45 -4.36 -13.32
N PHE A 179 7.33 -3.47 -12.86
CA PHE A 179 7.07 -2.02 -12.86
C PHE A 179 7.54 -1.29 -14.12
N ARG A 180 7.85 -2.03 -15.19
CA ARG A 180 8.36 -1.41 -16.43
C ARG A 180 7.44 -0.32 -16.95
N GLY A 181 8.01 0.90 -17.08
CA GLY A 181 7.35 2.07 -17.65
C GLY A 181 6.19 2.64 -16.84
N VAL A 182 6.08 2.32 -15.55
CA VAL A 182 5.07 2.96 -14.67
C VAL A 182 5.32 4.46 -14.59
N ASP A 183 4.25 5.25 -14.56
CA ASP A 183 4.34 6.71 -14.47
C ASP A 183 4.78 7.16 -13.09
N LEU A 184 4.29 6.49 -12.04
CA LEU A 184 4.63 6.77 -10.64
C LEU A 184 4.87 5.45 -9.89
N LEU A 185 6.00 5.32 -9.18
CA LEU A 185 6.30 4.18 -8.32
C LEU A 185 6.48 4.65 -6.87
N LEU A 186 5.69 4.09 -5.95
CA LEU A 186 5.93 4.21 -4.51
C LEU A 186 6.77 3.00 -4.08
N HIS A 187 8.00 3.27 -3.61
CA HIS A 187 8.97 2.23 -3.25
C HIS A 187 9.43 2.38 -1.81
N GLU A 188 9.35 1.29 -1.05
CA GLU A 188 9.89 1.23 0.31
C GLU A 188 11.41 1.38 0.32
N VAL A 189 11.97 1.98 1.37
CA VAL A 189 13.41 2.13 1.60
C VAL A 189 13.76 1.99 3.09
N SER A 190 13.20 0.98 3.74
CA SER A 190 13.33 0.75 5.19
C SER A 190 14.77 0.63 5.66
N LEU A 191 15.67 0.17 4.79
CA LEU A 191 17.10 0.05 5.11
C LEU A 191 17.88 1.37 5.00
N GLY A 192 17.24 2.43 4.48
CA GLY A 192 17.88 3.74 4.30
C GLY A 192 18.71 3.81 3.03
N GLU A 193 19.86 4.52 3.06
CA GLU A 193 20.67 4.77 1.85
C GLU A 193 21.32 3.52 1.23
N GLY A 194 21.76 2.57 2.05
CA GLY A 194 22.49 1.36 1.62
C GLY A 194 24.01 1.52 1.65
N PRO A 195 24.85 0.50 1.30
CA PRO A 195 24.45 -0.80 0.75
C PRO A 195 23.76 -1.73 1.76
N VAL A 196 23.05 -2.71 1.24
CA VAL A 196 22.33 -3.68 2.08
C VAL A 196 23.28 -4.75 2.62
N ASP A 197 23.27 -4.97 3.95
CA ASP A 197 23.91 -6.13 4.53
C ASP A 197 23.05 -7.39 4.26
N PRO A 198 23.55 -8.36 3.45
CA PRO A 198 22.76 -9.53 3.07
C PRO A 198 22.45 -10.44 4.25
N VAL A 199 23.26 -10.44 5.32
CA VAL A 199 23.01 -11.26 6.51
C VAL A 199 21.83 -10.68 7.30
N HIS A 200 21.85 -9.38 7.53
CA HIS A 200 20.74 -8.69 8.17
C HIS A 200 19.45 -8.80 7.33
N ASN A 201 19.55 -8.57 6.03
CA ASN A 201 18.41 -8.60 5.12
C ASN A 201 17.85 -10.01 4.83
N ALA A 202 18.55 -11.06 5.22
CA ALA A 202 18.01 -12.42 5.12
C ALA A 202 16.73 -12.63 5.96
N SER A 203 16.59 -11.89 7.06
CA SER A 203 15.42 -11.96 7.95
C SER A 203 14.40 -10.85 7.75
N CYS A 204 14.83 -9.59 7.58
CA CYS A 204 13.91 -8.47 7.50
C CYS A 204 13.33 -8.26 6.09
N ARG A 205 14.10 -8.59 5.03
CA ARG A 205 13.67 -8.57 3.63
C ARG A 205 13.08 -7.24 3.18
N HIS A 206 13.88 -6.19 3.27
CA HIS A 206 13.57 -4.84 2.82
C HIS A 206 14.57 -4.33 1.79
N CYS A 207 14.25 -3.20 1.15
CA CYS A 207 15.12 -2.50 0.23
C CYS A 207 15.84 -1.31 0.88
N SER A 208 16.95 -0.94 0.27
CA SER A 208 17.60 0.37 0.44
C SER A 208 17.29 1.30 -0.73
N ALA A 209 17.66 2.57 -0.60
CA ALA A 209 17.55 3.55 -1.66
C ALA A 209 18.37 3.17 -2.91
N GLN A 210 19.50 2.45 -2.76
CA GLN A 210 20.27 1.94 -3.89
C GLN A 210 19.52 0.88 -4.69
N GLU A 211 18.84 -0.04 -3.99
CA GLU A 211 18.02 -1.08 -4.62
C GLU A 211 16.75 -0.48 -5.25
N ALA A 212 16.09 0.45 -4.57
CA ALA A 212 14.96 1.20 -5.13
C ALA A 212 15.36 1.97 -6.40
N ALA A 213 16.52 2.63 -6.40
CA ALA A 213 17.05 3.30 -7.57
C ALA A 213 17.35 2.31 -8.71
N ARG A 214 17.84 1.12 -8.40
CA ARG A 214 18.03 0.05 -9.39
C ARG A 214 16.69 -0.36 -10.03
N VAL A 215 15.65 -0.60 -9.22
CA VAL A 215 14.30 -0.92 -9.74
C VAL A 215 13.78 0.20 -10.65
N CYS A 216 13.90 1.46 -10.23
CA CYS A 216 13.44 2.62 -10.99
C CYS A 216 14.15 2.72 -12.34
N ARG A 217 15.49 2.64 -12.37
CA ARG A 217 16.29 2.77 -13.57
C ARG A 217 16.07 1.61 -14.56
N GLU A 218 16.18 0.35 -14.09
CA GLU A 218 16.03 -0.83 -14.93
C GLU A 218 14.58 -1.01 -15.41
N GLY A 219 13.61 -0.62 -14.58
CA GLY A 219 12.20 -0.60 -14.92
C GLY A 219 11.78 0.59 -15.80
N GLN A 220 12.68 1.55 -16.08
CA GLN A 220 12.34 2.77 -16.82
C GLN A 220 11.12 3.49 -16.21
N VAL A 221 11.03 3.52 -14.89
CA VAL A 221 9.99 4.22 -14.14
C VAL A 221 10.12 5.72 -14.39
N ARG A 222 9.02 6.43 -14.60
CA ARG A 222 9.09 7.87 -14.95
C ARG A 222 9.33 8.76 -13.73
N ARG A 223 8.72 8.44 -12.59
CA ARG A 223 8.88 9.15 -11.32
C ARG A 223 8.81 8.16 -10.16
N MET A 224 9.61 8.37 -9.13
CA MET A 224 9.61 7.56 -7.91
C MET A 224 9.32 8.39 -6.68
N LEU A 225 8.52 7.86 -5.77
CA LEU A 225 8.33 8.35 -4.41
C LEU A 225 8.90 7.33 -3.44
N LEU A 226 9.80 7.76 -2.58
CA LEU A 226 10.32 6.95 -1.49
C LEU A 226 9.34 6.97 -0.32
N THR A 227 9.19 5.83 0.34
CA THR A 227 8.28 5.64 1.45
C THR A 227 8.80 4.60 2.43
N HIS A 228 8.09 4.37 3.52
CA HIS A 228 8.32 3.30 4.49
C HIS A 228 9.78 3.26 4.98
N CYS A 229 10.16 4.30 5.74
CA CYS A 229 11.51 4.42 6.31
C CYS A 229 11.49 5.21 7.62
N TYR A 230 12.36 4.81 8.52
CA TYR A 230 12.61 5.55 9.75
C TYR A 230 12.98 7.03 9.45
N GLU A 231 12.34 7.94 10.12
CA GLU A 231 12.45 9.38 9.84
C GLU A 231 13.90 9.88 9.81
N GLY A 232 14.74 9.39 10.72
CA GLY A 232 16.16 9.76 10.79
C GLY A 232 17.01 9.34 9.60
N LYS A 233 16.52 8.42 8.74
CA LYS A 233 17.23 7.95 7.54
C LYS A 233 16.68 8.57 6.25
N ARG A 234 15.52 9.24 6.28
CA ARG A 234 14.82 9.72 5.07
C ARG A 234 15.66 10.60 4.17
N GLN A 235 16.33 11.60 4.76
CA GLN A 235 17.11 12.54 3.96
C GLN A 235 18.29 11.87 3.27
N ALA A 236 19.02 11.01 4.00
CA ALA A 236 20.13 10.25 3.41
C ALA A 236 19.67 9.29 2.30
N ALA A 237 18.54 8.61 2.49
CA ALA A 237 17.95 7.75 1.47
C ALA A 237 17.52 8.54 0.23
N LEU A 238 16.90 9.72 0.41
CA LEU A 238 16.49 10.58 -0.70
C LEU A 238 17.68 11.12 -1.49
N ASP A 239 18.72 11.59 -0.79
CA ASP A 239 19.93 12.11 -1.39
C ASP A 239 20.67 11.02 -2.19
N GLU A 240 20.73 9.80 -1.65
CA GLU A 240 21.31 8.65 -2.33
C GLU A 240 20.53 8.26 -3.59
N ALA A 241 19.20 8.19 -3.52
CA ALA A 241 18.38 7.89 -4.69
C ALA A 241 18.54 8.96 -5.79
N ARG A 242 18.54 10.24 -5.42
CA ARG A 242 18.76 11.37 -6.34
C ARG A 242 20.14 11.37 -6.97
N ARG A 243 21.16 10.91 -6.26
CA ARG A 243 22.53 10.76 -6.79
C ARG A 243 22.61 9.64 -7.85
N LEU A 244 21.74 8.63 -7.78
CA LEU A 244 21.78 7.44 -8.64
C LEU A 244 20.82 7.50 -9.83
N LEU A 245 19.90 8.46 -9.85
CA LEU A 245 18.82 8.55 -10.82
C LEU A 245 18.76 9.91 -11.50
N ASP A 246 18.51 9.91 -12.81
CA ASP A 246 18.11 11.10 -13.56
C ASP A 246 16.60 11.37 -13.48
N GLN A 247 15.81 10.35 -13.14
CA GLN A 247 14.37 10.46 -12.96
C GLN A 247 14.01 11.27 -11.71
N PRO A 248 12.88 11.98 -11.70
CA PRO A 248 12.41 12.69 -10.52
C PRO A 248 12.17 11.73 -9.34
N VAL A 249 12.78 12.03 -8.20
CA VAL A 249 12.63 11.29 -6.95
C VAL A 249 12.27 12.26 -5.84
N ASP A 250 11.18 11.95 -5.13
CA ASP A 250 10.72 12.71 -3.99
C ASP A 250 10.37 11.77 -2.82
N TRP A 251 10.11 12.35 -1.67
CA TRP A 251 9.54 11.63 -0.53
C TRP A 251 8.00 11.69 -0.59
N ALA A 252 7.33 10.58 -0.35
CA ALA A 252 5.88 10.56 -0.19
C ALA A 252 5.51 11.20 1.16
N MET A 253 5.08 12.46 1.16
CA MET A 253 4.71 13.17 2.37
C MET A 253 3.23 13.03 2.67
N PRO A 254 2.81 12.74 3.93
CA PRO A 254 1.40 12.74 4.33
C PRO A 254 0.68 14.02 3.91
N GLY A 255 -0.55 13.89 3.41
CA GLY A 255 -1.35 15.00 2.89
C GLY A 255 -1.06 15.39 1.44
N SER A 256 0.04 14.90 0.84
CA SER A 256 0.37 15.20 -0.56
C SER A 256 -0.48 14.39 -1.53
N VAL A 257 -0.69 14.96 -2.72
CA VAL A 257 -1.41 14.35 -3.85
C VAL A 257 -0.50 14.38 -5.08
N PHE A 258 -0.35 13.25 -5.73
CA PHE A 258 0.51 13.07 -6.90
C PHE A 258 -0.32 12.53 -8.08
N PRO A 259 -0.50 13.29 -9.15
CA PRO A 259 -1.08 12.78 -10.39
C PRO A 259 -0.14 11.76 -11.04
N PHE A 260 -0.73 10.82 -11.79
CA PHE A 260 0.01 9.83 -12.57
C PHE A 260 -0.70 9.46 -13.88
#